data_bc42c70e241040586135e3a2ee1e816f
#
_entry.id   bc42c70e241040586135e3a2ee1e816f
#
_cell.length_a   1.000
_cell.length_b   1.000
_cell.length_c   1.000
_cell.angle_alpha   90.00
_cell.angle_beta   90.00
_cell.angle_gamma   90.00
#
_symmetry.space_group_name_H-M   'P 1'
#
loop_
_entity.id
_entity.type
_entity.pdbx_description
1 polymer ?
#
loop_
_entity_poly.entity_id
_entity_poly.type
_entity_poly.pdbx_seq_one_letter_code
_entity_poly.pdbx_strand_id
1 'polypeptide(L)'
;ALCIETCPAKDKTQVGRKALNLVEQLPLREQESVNWEFFQSLPIVDRSLVNVRTLKNTQLLEPLFEFSLACTGCGETPYVKLLTQLFGDRLMVANATGCSSIYGGNLPTTPWTVNKDGRGPSWSNSLFEDNAEFGFGFRLTLDKQNEYARELLPQLANLLGESLVTGLLTADMTTEAGIKEQRERVSLLKERLQGVKDPRARDMLSLADLLVRK
;
A
#
# COMPACT_ATOMS: atom_id res chain seq x y z
N ALA A 1 14.57 19.17 -15.12
CA ALA A 1 14.59 19.99 -16.34
C ALA A 1 13.20 20.06 -17.00
N LEU A 2 12.54 18.92 -17.30
CA LEU A 2 11.25 18.92 -18.03
C LEU A 2 10.15 19.73 -17.33
N CYS A 3 9.99 19.59 -16.01
CA CYS A 3 8.99 20.34 -15.25
C CYS A 3 9.21 21.86 -15.34
N ILE A 4 10.44 22.30 -15.45
CA ILE A 4 10.80 23.72 -15.63
C ILE A 4 10.48 24.17 -17.04
N GLU A 5 10.83 23.39 -18.06
CA GLU A 5 10.55 23.71 -19.45
C GLU A 5 9.05 23.84 -19.72
N THR A 6 8.26 22.93 -19.18
CA THR A 6 6.80 22.89 -19.37
C THR A 6 6.02 23.77 -18.41
N CYS A 7 6.66 24.40 -17.40
CA CYS A 7 5.99 25.24 -16.43
C CYS A 7 5.29 26.43 -17.12
N PRO A 8 3.96 26.57 -17.01
CA PRO A 8 3.22 27.62 -17.69
C PRO A 8 3.30 28.97 -16.98
N ALA A 9 3.61 28.97 -15.69
CA ALA A 9 3.67 30.20 -14.88
C ALA A 9 4.96 30.96 -15.15
N LYS A 10 4.84 32.19 -15.65
CA LYS A 10 5.96 33.10 -15.95
C LYS A 10 5.93 34.29 -15.01
N ASP A 11 7.11 34.74 -14.56
CA ASP A 11 7.25 35.99 -13.85
C ASP A 11 7.07 37.16 -14.83
N LYS A 12 6.18 38.09 -14.51
CA LYS A 12 5.92 39.25 -15.36
C LYS A 12 6.99 40.36 -15.20
N THR A 13 7.76 40.27 -14.13
CA THR A 13 8.78 41.30 -13.79
C THR A 13 10.17 40.88 -14.19
N GLN A 14 10.43 39.59 -14.31
CA GLN A 14 11.78 39.06 -14.61
C GLN A 14 11.71 38.13 -15.83
N VAL A 15 12.34 38.55 -16.90
CA VAL A 15 12.39 37.77 -18.15
C VAL A 15 13.11 36.44 -17.91
N GLY A 16 12.51 35.35 -18.36
CA GLY A 16 13.06 34.00 -18.25
C GLY A 16 12.80 33.30 -16.92
N ARG A 17 12.29 34.01 -15.90
CA ARG A 17 11.90 33.40 -14.62
C ARG A 17 10.51 32.79 -14.69
N LYS A 18 10.36 31.60 -14.14
CA LYS A 18 9.09 30.87 -14.02
C LYS A 18 8.78 30.61 -12.54
N ALA A 19 7.66 29.94 -12.24
CA ALA A 19 7.40 29.48 -10.88
C ALA A 19 8.42 28.40 -10.44
N LEU A 20 8.85 27.55 -11.38
CA LEU A 20 9.91 26.55 -11.17
C LEU A 20 11.19 27.02 -11.88
N ASN A 21 12.30 27.07 -11.15
CA ASN A 21 13.60 27.47 -11.68
C ASN A 21 14.69 26.51 -11.18
N LEU A 22 15.76 26.33 -11.97
CA LEU A 22 16.97 25.66 -11.52
C LEU A 22 17.86 26.70 -10.84
N VAL A 23 18.33 26.34 -9.65
CA VAL A 23 19.26 27.14 -8.85
C VAL A 23 20.34 26.23 -8.28
N GLU A 24 21.45 26.81 -7.79
CA GLU A 24 22.48 26.03 -7.12
C GLU A 24 21.96 25.44 -5.83
N GLN A 25 22.28 24.17 -5.58
CA GLN A 25 21.80 23.42 -4.42
C GLN A 25 22.47 23.84 -3.12
N LEU A 26 23.80 24.03 -3.14
CA LEU A 26 24.58 24.18 -1.91
C LEU A 26 24.11 25.34 -1.02
N PRO A 27 23.81 26.55 -1.57
CA PRO A 27 23.35 27.67 -0.75
C PRO A 27 21.98 27.44 -0.08
N LEU A 28 21.16 26.56 -0.64
CA LEU A 28 19.80 26.30 -0.18
C LEU A 28 19.68 25.02 0.66
N ARG A 29 20.72 24.20 0.70
CA ARG A 29 20.66 22.85 1.24
C ARG A 29 20.17 22.78 2.68
N GLU A 30 20.66 23.63 3.56
CA GLU A 30 20.26 23.62 4.97
C GLU A 30 18.80 24.03 5.14
N GLN A 31 18.39 25.09 4.46
CA GLN A 31 17.00 25.56 4.53
C GLN A 31 16.03 24.54 3.94
N GLU A 32 16.37 23.92 2.82
CA GLU A 32 15.54 22.92 2.17
C GLU A 32 15.50 21.59 2.96
N SER A 33 16.52 21.27 3.74
CA SER A 33 16.48 20.15 4.68
C SER A 33 15.42 20.38 5.77
N VAL A 34 15.38 21.59 6.35
CA VAL A 34 14.36 21.97 7.35
C VAL A 34 12.95 21.93 6.73
N ASN A 35 12.80 22.47 5.52
CA ASN A 35 11.53 22.42 4.78
C ASN A 35 11.08 20.98 4.50
N TRP A 36 12.04 20.10 4.18
CA TRP A 36 11.78 18.68 3.95
C TRP A 36 11.33 17.96 5.23
N GLU A 37 12.01 18.19 6.36
CA GLU A 37 11.62 17.64 7.66
C GLU A 37 10.21 18.09 8.05
N PHE A 38 9.90 19.37 7.85
CA PHE A 38 8.56 19.90 8.06
C PHE A 38 7.54 19.18 7.16
N PHE A 39 7.83 19.04 5.85
CA PHE A 39 6.96 18.35 4.93
C PHE A 39 6.70 16.90 5.36
N GLN A 40 7.73 16.18 5.81
CA GLN A 40 7.61 14.80 6.31
C GLN A 40 6.78 14.71 7.60
N SER A 41 6.74 15.76 8.41
CA SER A 41 5.97 15.79 9.65
C SER A 41 4.46 16.02 9.44
N LEU A 42 4.05 16.44 8.24
CA LEU A 42 2.63 16.69 7.94
C LEU A 42 1.81 15.40 8.01
N PRO A 43 0.59 15.47 8.58
CA PRO A 43 -0.27 14.30 8.65
C PRO A 43 -0.71 13.86 7.25
N ILE A 44 -0.69 12.55 7.02
CA ILE A 44 -1.24 11.96 5.80
C ILE A 44 -2.76 12.13 5.81
N VAL A 45 -3.33 12.47 4.66
CA VAL A 45 -4.78 12.66 4.50
C VAL A 45 -5.55 11.38 4.85
N ASP A 46 -6.63 11.50 5.61
CA ASP A 46 -7.52 10.37 5.88
C ASP A 46 -8.24 9.97 4.58
N ARG A 47 -8.11 8.70 4.22
CA ARG A 47 -8.73 8.12 3.03
C ARG A 47 -10.25 8.30 3.00
N SER A 48 -10.90 8.33 4.16
CA SER A 48 -12.35 8.53 4.28
C SER A 48 -12.81 9.91 3.78
N LEU A 49 -11.91 10.89 3.77
CA LEU A 49 -12.17 12.25 3.30
C LEU A 49 -11.94 12.42 1.79
N VAL A 50 -11.38 11.41 1.14
CA VAL A 50 -10.99 11.48 -0.28
C VAL A 50 -11.97 10.69 -1.14
N ASN A 51 -12.58 11.34 -2.13
CA ASN A 51 -13.37 10.65 -3.14
C ASN A 51 -12.46 9.95 -4.16
N VAL A 52 -12.19 8.67 -3.92
CA VAL A 52 -11.28 7.85 -4.75
C VAL A 52 -11.83 7.48 -6.14
N ARG A 53 -13.03 7.93 -6.51
CA ARG A 53 -13.63 7.66 -7.82
C ARG A 53 -13.06 8.54 -8.93
N THR A 54 -12.25 9.52 -8.61
CA THR A 54 -11.60 10.39 -9.60
C THR A 54 -10.09 10.30 -9.48
N LEU A 55 -9.40 10.22 -10.61
CA LEU A 55 -7.94 10.14 -10.67
C LEU A 55 -7.27 11.34 -9.96
N LYS A 56 -7.84 12.53 -10.08
CA LYS A 56 -7.34 13.74 -9.41
C LYS A 56 -7.27 13.56 -7.90
N ASN A 57 -8.31 13.02 -7.30
CA ASN A 57 -8.39 12.88 -5.85
C ASN A 57 -7.53 11.72 -5.34
N THR A 58 -7.38 10.64 -6.11
CA THR A 58 -6.50 9.53 -5.71
C THR A 58 -5.04 9.98 -5.56
N GLN A 59 -4.62 11.04 -6.26
CA GLN A 59 -3.27 11.59 -6.12
C GLN A 59 -3.01 12.26 -4.75
N LEU A 60 -4.05 12.48 -3.94
CA LEU A 60 -3.91 12.96 -2.56
C LEU A 60 -3.60 11.82 -1.57
N LEU A 61 -3.78 10.56 -2.01
CA LEU A 61 -3.46 9.39 -1.18
C LEU A 61 -1.96 9.11 -1.17
N GLU A 62 -1.47 8.58 -0.05
CA GLU A 62 -0.08 8.16 0.11
C GLU A 62 0.28 7.07 -0.92
N PRO A 63 1.30 7.26 -1.75
CA PRO A 63 1.80 6.23 -2.62
C PRO A 63 2.73 5.27 -1.85
N LEU A 64 2.52 3.96 -2.01
CA LEU A 64 3.44 2.94 -1.48
C LEU A 64 4.38 2.38 -2.58
N PHE A 65 4.45 3.09 -3.69
CA PHE A 65 5.49 3.10 -4.70
C PHE A 65 5.95 4.55 -4.81
N GLU A 66 7.00 4.91 -4.08
CA GLU A 66 7.32 6.30 -3.76
C GLU A 66 7.97 7.06 -4.92
N PHE A 67 8.82 6.38 -5.68
CA PHE A 67 9.58 6.98 -6.78
C PHE A 67 9.78 5.99 -7.93
N SER A 68 9.99 6.52 -9.13
CA SER A 68 10.27 5.72 -10.30
C SER A 68 11.78 5.61 -10.53
N LEU A 69 12.27 4.38 -10.68
CA LEU A 69 13.62 4.08 -11.16
C LEU A 69 13.63 3.72 -12.67
N ALA A 70 12.48 3.85 -13.34
CA ALA A 70 12.33 3.62 -14.77
C ALA A 70 12.80 4.82 -15.60
N CYS A 71 12.76 4.66 -16.93
CA CYS A 71 13.11 5.73 -17.87
C CYS A 71 12.26 6.99 -17.67
N THR A 72 12.84 8.14 -17.95
CA THR A 72 12.12 9.43 -17.95
C THR A 72 10.93 9.36 -18.90
N GLY A 73 9.73 9.66 -18.37
CA GLY A 73 8.47 9.57 -19.14
C GLY A 73 7.93 8.15 -19.30
N CYS A 74 8.39 7.19 -18.49
CA CYS A 74 7.82 5.84 -18.49
C CYS A 74 6.31 5.88 -18.28
N GLY A 75 5.54 5.20 -19.15
CA GLY A 75 4.08 5.14 -19.07
C GLY A 75 3.55 4.13 -18.05
N GLU A 76 4.38 3.22 -17.54
CA GLU A 76 3.96 2.15 -16.62
C GLU A 76 3.96 2.62 -15.16
N THR A 77 5.02 3.27 -14.72
CA THR A 77 5.21 3.60 -13.29
C THR A 77 4.12 4.49 -12.69
N PRO A 78 3.46 5.41 -13.42
CA PRO A 78 2.28 6.14 -12.90
C PRO A 78 1.11 5.23 -12.54
N TYR A 79 0.89 4.15 -13.30
CA TYR A 79 -0.17 3.17 -13.00
C TYR A 79 0.18 2.31 -11.79
N VAL A 80 1.45 1.92 -11.65
CA VAL A 80 1.92 1.20 -10.46
C VAL A 80 1.75 2.07 -9.22
N LYS A 81 2.13 3.35 -9.28
CA LYS A 81 1.88 4.32 -8.20
C LYS A 81 0.40 4.40 -7.85
N LEU A 82 -0.47 4.59 -8.85
CA LEU A 82 -1.92 4.66 -8.65
C LEU A 82 -2.47 3.39 -8.00
N LEU A 83 -2.02 2.22 -8.44
CA LEU A 83 -2.40 0.93 -7.87
C LEU A 83 -2.05 0.86 -6.38
N THR A 84 -0.87 1.33 -6.00
CA THR A 84 -0.46 1.36 -4.58
C THR A 84 -1.22 2.40 -3.77
N GLN A 85 -1.59 3.55 -4.35
CA GLN A 85 -2.44 4.55 -3.69
C GLN A 85 -3.84 3.99 -3.38
N LEU A 86 -4.39 3.15 -4.27
CA LEU A 86 -5.71 2.55 -4.10
C LEU A 86 -5.70 1.31 -3.20
N PHE A 87 -4.72 0.43 -3.35
CA PHE A 87 -4.73 -0.91 -2.78
C PHE A 87 -3.44 -1.31 -2.07
N GLY A 88 -2.43 -0.44 -2.02
CA GLY A 88 -1.07 -0.79 -1.62
C GLY A 88 -0.95 -1.46 -0.25
N ASP A 89 -1.80 -1.12 0.69
CA ASP A 89 -1.82 -1.66 2.05
C ASP A 89 -2.28 -3.14 2.13
N ARG A 90 -2.74 -3.70 1.02
CA ARG A 90 -3.23 -5.09 0.90
C ARG A 90 -2.88 -5.75 -0.44
N LEU A 91 -2.03 -5.10 -1.23
CA LEU A 91 -1.66 -5.54 -2.57
C LEU A 91 -0.63 -6.67 -2.52
N MET A 92 -0.86 -7.71 -3.31
CA MET A 92 0.14 -8.73 -3.64
C MET A 92 0.42 -8.70 -5.13
N VAL A 93 1.69 -8.64 -5.49
CA VAL A 93 2.14 -8.51 -6.88
C VAL A 93 2.93 -9.74 -7.28
N ALA A 94 2.43 -10.46 -8.27
CA ALA A 94 3.17 -11.47 -9.02
C ALA A 94 3.68 -10.80 -10.29
N ASN A 95 4.95 -10.40 -10.29
CA ASN A 95 5.56 -9.67 -11.39
C ASN A 95 6.18 -10.62 -12.40
N ALA A 96 5.93 -10.39 -13.68
CA ALA A 96 6.65 -11.07 -14.76
C ALA A 96 7.99 -10.37 -15.02
N THR A 97 9.02 -11.13 -15.35
CA THR A 97 10.34 -10.58 -15.69
C THR A 97 10.25 -9.59 -16.84
N GLY A 98 10.74 -8.37 -16.62
CA GLY A 98 10.72 -7.26 -17.56
C GLY A 98 11.30 -6.00 -16.91
N CYS A 99 10.97 -4.81 -17.44
CA CYS A 99 11.40 -3.54 -16.84
C CYS A 99 10.98 -3.41 -15.37
N SER A 100 9.79 -3.88 -15.03
CA SER A 100 9.27 -3.87 -13.65
C SER A 100 10.11 -4.70 -12.68
N SER A 101 10.81 -5.73 -13.14
CA SER A 101 11.76 -6.49 -12.34
C SER A 101 12.96 -5.65 -11.92
N ILE A 102 13.40 -4.74 -12.79
CA ILE A 102 14.55 -3.88 -12.52
C ILE A 102 14.19 -2.78 -11.54
N TYR A 103 13.14 -1.99 -11.80
CA TYR A 103 12.77 -0.90 -10.90
C TYR A 103 12.05 -1.38 -9.63
N GLY A 104 11.38 -2.54 -9.68
CA GLY A 104 10.64 -3.10 -8.54
C GLY A 104 11.47 -4.01 -7.63
N GLY A 105 12.47 -4.69 -8.19
CA GLY A 105 13.34 -5.63 -7.47
C GLY A 105 14.72 -5.10 -7.10
N ASN A 106 14.99 -3.81 -7.30
CA ASN A 106 16.30 -3.22 -7.01
C ASN A 106 16.55 -3.08 -5.51
N LEU A 107 17.73 -3.52 -5.07
CA LEU A 107 18.13 -3.45 -3.66
C LEU A 107 19.54 -2.81 -3.56
N PRO A 108 19.81 -2.08 -2.50
CA PRO A 108 18.97 -1.77 -1.32
C PRO A 108 17.93 -0.67 -1.55
N THR A 109 17.98 0.01 -2.69
CA THR A 109 17.09 1.13 -3.02
C THR A 109 15.85 0.61 -3.71
N THR A 110 14.80 0.35 -2.94
CA THR A 110 13.50 -0.09 -3.46
C THR A 110 12.49 1.06 -3.48
N PRO A 111 11.65 1.18 -4.52
CA PRO A 111 10.55 2.14 -4.54
C PRO A 111 9.35 1.75 -3.67
N TRP A 112 9.29 0.49 -3.23
CA TRP A 112 8.22 -0.03 -2.38
C TRP A 112 8.43 0.39 -0.93
N THR A 113 7.34 0.79 -0.28
CA THR A 113 7.33 1.18 1.13
C THR A 113 6.10 0.67 1.85
N VAL A 114 6.04 0.91 3.15
CA VAL A 114 4.91 0.59 4.01
C VAL A 114 4.30 1.88 4.57
N ASN A 115 3.01 1.86 4.83
CA ASN A 115 2.33 2.96 5.52
C ASN A 115 2.68 2.97 7.02
N LYS A 116 2.16 3.96 7.75
CA LYS A 116 2.34 4.12 9.20
C LYS A 116 1.92 2.91 10.05
N ASP A 117 1.06 2.05 9.50
CA ASP A 117 0.61 0.82 10.17
C ASP A 117 1.50 -0.38 9.83
N GLY A 118 2.63 -0.17 9.14
CA GLY A 118 3.56 -1.22 8.71
C GLY A 118 3.02 -2.10 7.57
N ARG A 119 2.01 -1.63 6.82
CA ARG A 119 1.41 -2.38 5.71
C ARG A 119 1.84 -1.79 4.37
N GLY A 120 2.19 -2.66 3.44
CA GLY A 120 2.56 -2.28 2.08
C GLY A 120 2.45 -3.44 1.10
N PRO A 121 2.76 -3.19 -0.18
CA PRO A 121 2.73 -4.22 -1.21
C PRO A 121 3.70 -5.36 -0.92
N SER A 122 3.23 -6.60 -1.08
CA SER A 122 4.11 -7.77 -1.21
C SER A 122 4.42 -7.97 -2.68
N TRP A 123 5.71 -7.93 -3.03
CA TRP A 123 6.15 -8.03 -4.42
C TRP A 123 7.08 -9.22 -4.59
N SER A 124 6.81 -10.04 -5.59
CA SER A 124 7.66 -11.16 -5.97
C SER A 124 7.75 -11.29 -7.49
N ASN A 125 8.89 -11.71 -7.98
CA ASN A 125 9.15 -11.86 -9.41
C ASN A 125 9.14 -13.33 -9.83
N SER A 126 8.60 -13.60 -11.01
CA SER A 126 8.70 -14.88 -11.70
C SER A 126 9.26 -14.69 -13.11
N LEU A 127 9.49 -15.78 -13.83
CA LEU A 127 9.77 -15.71 -15.25
C LEU A 127 8.52 -15.26 -16.01
N PHE A 128 8.70 -14.72 -17.20
CA PHE A 128 7.58 -14.29 -18.04
C PHE A 128 6.67 -15.47 -18.41
N GLU A 129 7.28 -16.62 -18.65
CA GLU A 129 6.62 -17.84 -19.12
C GLU A 129 5.72 -18.50 -18.07
N ASP A 130 6.01 -18.31 -16.77
CA ASP A 130 5.29 -18.98 -15.66
C ASP A 130 4.49 -18.00 -14.78
N ASN A 131 4.41 -16.74 -15.17
CA ASN A 131 3.79 -15.70 -14.33
C ASN A 131 2.30 -15.94 -14.07
N ALA A 132 1.57 -16.52 -15.03
CA ALA A 132 0.15 -16.82 -14.88
C ALA A 132 -0.07 -17.85 -13.76
N GLU A 133 0.70 -18.92 -13.76
CA GLU A 133 0.66 -19.98 -12.74
C GLU A 133 1.14 -19.46 -11.38
N PHE A 134 2.16 -18.64 -11.37
CA PHE A 134 2.69 -18.02 -10.15
C PHE A 134 1.66 -17.12 -9.47
N GLY A 135 1.00 -16.24 -10.24
CA GLY A 135 -0.07 -15.38 -9.74
C GLY A 135 -1.31 -16.16 -9.32
N PHE A 136 -1.68 -17.22 -10.06
CA PHE A 136 -2.76 -18.14 -9.70
C PHE A 136 -2.43 -18.87 -8.38
N GLY A 137 -1.18 -19.30 -8.21
CA GLY A 137 -0.71 -19.91 -6.96
C GLY A 137 -0.90 -19.00 -5.75
N PHE A 138 -0.61 -17.70 -5.87
CA PHE A 138 -0.90 -16.73 -4.81
C PHE A 138 -2.39 -16.67 -4.48
N ARG A 139 -3.24 -16.57 -5.50
CA ARG A 139 -4.68 -16.50 -5.28
C ARG A 139 -5.22 -17.76 -4.62
N LEU A 140 -4.82 -18.93 -5.10
CA LEU A 140 -5.22 -20.21 -4.54
C LEU A 140 -4.79 -20.37 -3.09
N THR A 141 -3.53 -20.01 -2.78
CA THR A 141 -2.99 -20.06 -1.41
C THR A 141 -3.77 -19.15 -0.47
N LEU A 142 -4.02 -17.90 -0.88
CA LEU A 142 -4.79 -16.94 -0.09
C LEU A 142 -6.22 -17.43 0.17
N ASP A 143 -6.87 -17.99 -0.83
CA ASP A 143 -8.24 -18.50 -0.69
C ASP A 143 -8.28 -19.66 0.29
N LYS A 144 -7.37 -20.63 0.18
CA LYS A 144 -7.30 -21.77 1.07
C LYS A 144 -6.95 -21.41 2.51
N GLN A 145 -6.01 -20.49 2.70
CA GLN A 145 -5.67 -20.00 4.04
C GLN A 145 -6.81 -19.18 4.66
N ASN A 146 -7.51 -18.37 3.86
CA ASN A 146 -8.68 -17.64 4.34
C ASN A 146 -9.83 -18.61 4.70
N GLU A 147 -10.08 -19.63 3.89
CA GLU A 147 -11.06 -20.68 4.15
C GLU A 147 -10.75 -21.36 5.51
N TYR A 148 -9.51 -21.78 5.71
CA TYR A 148 -9.08 -22.38 6.96
C TYR A 148 -9.21 -21.42 8.17
N ALA A 149 -8.83 -20.16 8.00
CA ALA A 149 -9.04 -19.15 9.05
C ALA A 149 -10.53 -19.02 9.42
N ARG A 150 -11.42 -19.03 8.43
CA ARG A 150 -12.88 -18.97 8.65
C ARG A 150 -13.45 -20.22 9.33
N GLU A 151 -12.87 -21.40 9.07
CA GLU A 151 -13.22 -22.64 9.77
C GLU A 151 -12.78 -22.67 11.23
N LEU A 152 -11.67 -22.00 11.57
CA LEU A 152 -11.18 -21.89 12.95
C LEU A 152 -12.03 -20.96 13.81
N LEU A 153 -12.64 -19.92 13.22
CA LEU A 153 -13.39 -18.90 13.97
C LEU A 153 -14.51 -19.47 14.85
N PRO A 154 -15.43 -20.34 14.35
CA PRO A 154 -16.46 -20.95 15.19
C PRO A 154 -15.90 -21.84 16.30
N GLN A 155 -14.76 -22.50 16.06
CA GLN A 155 -14.12 -23.37 17.03
C GLN A 155 -13.50 -22.59 18.21
N LEU A 156 -13.25 -21.31 18.03
CA LEU A 156 -12.68 -20.38 19.01
C LEU A 156 -13.74 -19.44 19.61
N ALA A 157 -15.04 -19.68 19.34
CA ALA A 157 -16.12 -18.78 19.74
C ALA A 157 -16.20 -18.59 21.27
N ASN A 158 -15.84 -19.61 22.05
CA ASN A 158 -15.76 -19.51 23.51
C ASN A 158 -14.70 -18.52 24.01
N LEU A 159 -13.63 -18.30 23.24
CA LEU A 159 -12.56 -17.34 23.57
C LEU A 159 -12.80 -15.96 22.95
N LEU A 160 -13.38 -15.94 21.76
CA LEU A 160 -13.59 -14.73 20.97
C LEU A 160 -14.93 -14.04 21.25
N GLY A 161 -15.94 -14.82 21.65
CA GLY A 161 -17.33 -14.39 21.77
C GLY A 161 -18.07 -14.45 20.42
N GLU A 162 -19.31 -14.91 20.44
CA GLU A 162 -20.18 -15.13 19.28
C GLU A 162 -20.35 -13.90 18.39
N SER A 163 -20.50 -12.73 19.00
CA SER A 163 -20.67 -11.45 18.27
C SER A 163 -19.45 -11.09 17.41
N LEU A 164 -18.23 -11.30 17.93
CA LEU A 164 -17.00 -11.03 17.17
C LEU A 164 -16.85 -12.04 16.03
N VAL A 165 -17.10 -13.33 16.29
CA VAL A 165 -17.02 -14.37 15.29
C VAL A 165 -18.00 -14.11 14.14
N THR A 166 -19.26 -13.81 14.46
CA THR A 166 -20.26 -13.45 13.45
C THR A 166 -19.86 -12.23 12.65
N GLY A 167 -19.38 -11.17 13.32
CA GLY A 167 -18.92 -9.95 12.65
C GLY A 167 -17.73 -10.19 11.70
N LEU A 168 -16.79 -11.07 12.07
CA LEU A 168 -15.66 -11.44 11.22
C LEU A 168 -16.10 -12.27 9.99
N LEU A 169 -17.08 -13.16 10.15
CA LEU A 169 -17.56 -14.02 9.07
C LEU A 169 -18.48 -13.32 8.07
N THR A 170 -19.25 -12.31 8.52
CA THR A 170 -20.27 -11.62 7.71
C THR A 170 -19.87 -10.22 7.26
N ALA A 171 -18.63 -9.81 7.51
CA ALA A 171 -18.15 -8.47 7.19
C ALA A 171 -18.30 -8.15 5.69
N ASP A 172 -18.93 -7.02 5.40
CA ASP A 172 -18.92 -6.43 4.06
C ASP A 172 -17.62 -5.60 3.89
N MET A 173 -16.75 -6.06 3.02
CA MET A 173 -15.47 -5.40 2.68
C MET A 173 -15.48 -4.81 1.27
N THR A 174 -16.63 -4.39 0.77
CA THR A 174 -16.74 -3.73 -0.54
C THR A 174 -16.35 -2.25 -0.49
N THR A 175 -16.35 -1.65 0.69
CA THR A 175 -16.00 -0.25 0.93
C THR A 175 -14.79 -0.11 1.83
N GLU A 176 -14.11 1.03 1.78
CA GLU A 176 -13.00 1.36 2.69
C GLU A 176 -13.44 1.35 4.17
N ALA A 177 -14.65 1.81 4.45
CA ALA A 177 -15.21 1.77 5.80
C ALA A 177 -15.35 0.32 6.31
N GLY A 178 -15.93 -0.57 5.48
CA GLY A 178 -16.06 -1.98 5.84
C GLY A 178 -14.73 -2.69 6.01
N ILE A 179 -13.72 -2.35 5.19
CA ILE A 179 -12.35 -2.85 5.36
C ILE A 179 -11.74 -2.37 6.68
N LYS A 180 -11.94 -1.10 7.04
CA LYS A 180 -11.47 -0.53 8.31
C LYS A 180 -12.10 -1.24 9.50
N GLU A 181 -13.41 -1.38 9.50
CA GLU A 181 -14.13 -2.12 10.56
C GLU A 181 -13.64 -3.57 10.69
N GLN A 182 -13.42 -4.26 9.57
CA GLN A 182 -12.89 -5.63 9.60
C GLN A 182 -11.48 -5.67 10.21
N ARG A 183 -10.62 -4.68 9.93
CA ARG A 183 -9.30 -4.57 10.56
C ARG A 183 -9.38 -4.36 12.06
N GLU A 184 -10.33 -3.56 12.53
CA GLU A 184 -10.58 -3.35 13.95
C GLU A 184 -11.00 -4.66 14.63
N ARG A 185 -11.91 -5.44 13.99
CA ARG A 185 -12.30 -6.77 14.47
C ARG A 185 -11.10 -7.74 14.50
N VAL A 186 -10.25 -7.73 13.48
CA VAL A 186 -9.03 -8.56 13.44
C VAL A 186 -8.04 -8.14 14.53
N SER A 187 -7.91 -6.86 14.83
CA SER A 187 -7.06 -6.38 15.93
C SER A 187 -7.58 -6.87 17.29
N LEU A 188 -8.88 -6.80 17.51
CA LEU A 188 -9.52 -7.32 18.72
C LEU A 188 -9.39 -8.85 18.84
N LEU A 189 -9.49 -9.58 17.71
CA LEU A 189 -9.24 -11.03 17.67
C LEU A 189 -7.81 -11.34 18.12
N LYS A 190 -6.82 -10.64 17.57
CA LYS A 190 -5.40 -10.84 17.93
C LYS A 190 -5.17 -10.57 19.41
N GLU A 191 -5.74 -9.49 19.94
CA GLU A 191 -5.65 -9.15 21.37
C GLU A 191 -6.23 -10.27 22.25
N ARG A 192 -7.41 -10.78 21.92
CA ARG A 192 -8.07 -11.84 22.71
C ARG A 192 -7.33 -13.18 22.67
N LEU A 193 -6.67 -13.48 21.57
CA LEU A 193 -5.93 -14.75 21.41
C LEU A 193 -4.47 -14.65 21.86
N GLN A 194 -3.96 -13.46 22.14
CA GLN A 194 -2.60 -13.27 22.60
C GLN A 194 -2.38 -13.97 23.94
N GLY A 195 -1.36 -14.86 24.00
CA GLY A 195 -1.03 -15.63 25.20
C GLY A 195 -1.90 -16.87 25.45
N VAL A 196 -2.90 -17.15 24.61
CA VAL A 196 -3.72 -18.37 24.71
C VAL A 196 -2.89 -19.59 24.27
N LYS A 197 -2.84 -20.63 25.12
CA LYS A 197 -2.07 -21.86 24.88
C LYS A 197 -2.90 -22.93 24.12
N ASP A 198 -3.68 -22.53 23.12
CA ASP A 198 -4.41 -23.44 22.23
C ASP A 198 -3.72 -23.45 20.86
N PRO A 199 -3.39 -24.60 20.28
CA PRO A 199 -2.81 -24.69 18.95
C PRO A 199 -3.65 -23.96 17.88
N ARG A 200 -4.97 -24.05 17.96
CA ARG A 200 -5.90 -23.37 17.04
C ARG A 200 -5.81 -21.84 17.17
N ALA A 201 -5.62 -21.33 18.39
CA ALA A 201 -5.43 -19.91 18.62
C ALA A 201 -4.12 -19.41 17.99
N ARG A 202 -3.06 -20.20 18.06
CA ARG A 202 -1.77 -19.89 17.41
C ARG A 202 -1.90 -19.88 15.89
N ASP A 203 -2.56 -20.89 15.33
CA ASP A 203 -2.81 -20.97 13.88
C ASP A 203 -3.67 -19.78 13.43
N MET A 204 -4.73 -19.47 14.18
CA MET A 204 -5.59 -18.30 13.92
C MET A 204 -4.80 -16.98 13.94
N LEU A 205 -3.90 -16.79 14.90
CA LEU A 205 -3.06 -15.59 14.97
C LEU A 205 -2.17 -15.43 13.72
N SER A 206 -1.63 -16.54 13.19
CA SER A 206 -0.81 -16.52 11.96
C SER A 206 -1.61 -16.18 10.71
N LEU A 207 -2.91 -16.47 10.69
CA LEU A 207 -3.81 -16.29 9.55
C LEU A 207 -4.73 -15.07 9.69
N ALA A 208 -4.74 -14.40 10.84
CA ALA A 208 -5.72 -13.37 11.18
C ALA A 208 -5.81 -12.23 10.14
N ASP A 209 -4.68 -11.80 9.57
CA ASP A 209 -4.66 -10.73 8.56
C ASP A 209 -5.25 -11.15 7.21
N LEU A 210 -5.45 -12.44 6.98
CA LEU A 210 -6.10 -12.97 5.79
C LEU A 210 -7.63 -12.86 5.85
N LEU A 211 -8.20 -12.60 7.04
CA LEU A 211 -9.62 -12.29 7.20
C LEU A 211 -9.98 -10.89 6.62
N VAL A 212 -8.99 -10.07 6.35
CA VAL A 212 -9.15 -8.81 5.62
C VAL A 212 -8.94 -9.08 4.13
N ARG A 213 -9.80 -8.54 3.28
CA ARG A 213 -9.72 -8.70 1.81
C ARG A 213 -8.35 -8.28 1.27
N LYS A 214 -7.72 -9.18 0.50
CA LYS A 214 -6.49 -8.96 -0.27
C LYS A 214 -6.83 -8.74 -1.74
#